data_397336e74d2164206391ff6a8c30672d
#
_entry.id   397336e74d2164206391ff6a8c30672d
#
_cell.length_a   1.000
_cell.length_b   1.000
_cell.length_c   1.000
_cell.angle_alpha   90.00
_cell.angle_beta   90.00
_cell.angle_gamma   90.00
#
_symmetry.space_group_name_H-M   'P 1'
#
loop_
_entity.id
_entity.type
_entity.pdbx_description
1 polymer ?
#
loop_
_entity_poly.entity_id
_entity_poly.type
_entity_poly.pdbx_seq_one_letter_code
_entity_poly.pdbx_strand_id
1 'polypeptide(L)'
;MQTAKRRWLPAEMTQPPVLDHAMPAGPVQPRYALLINPFYPKDPHASFGKHVLTPTLALTSFAAATPAPWEVRYWDENLLDGRPPFAPMPAVVGITVHLTFARRAFELAQWYRSRGS
;
A
#
# COMPACT_ATOMS: atom_id res chain seq x y z
N MET A 1 -2.33 -10.89 54.11
CA MET A 1 -3.44 -11.33 53.25
C MET A 1 -3.72 -10.38 52.12
N GLN A 2 -3.99 -9.18 52.42
CA GLN A 2 -4.24 -8.19 51.38
C GLN A 2 -3.02 -7.89 50.54
N THR A 3 -1.88 -8.00 51.07
CA THR A 3 -0.60 -7.82 50.37
C THR A 3 -0.36 -8.85 49.29
N ALA A 4 -0.84 -10.06 49.51
CA ALA A 4 -0.69 -11.10 48.49
C ALA A 4 -1.55 -10.80 47.26
N LYS A 5 -2.70 -10.25 47.45
CA LYS A 5 -3.55 -9.85 46.35
C LYS A 5 -2.94 -8.71 45.54
N ARG A 6 -2.28 -7.82 46.18
CA ARG A 6 -1.64 -6.70 45.51
C ARG A 6 -0.41 -7.14 44.73
N ARG A 7 0.25 -8.17 45.21
CA ARG A 7 1.49 -8.61 44.58
C ARG A 7 1.29 -9.13 43.17
N TRP A 8 0.24 -9.82 42.98
CA TRP A 8 -0.02 -10.33 41.66
C TRP A 8 -0.90 -9.41 40.82
N LEU A 9 -1.29 -8.30 41.41
CA LEU A 9 -1.87 -7.26 40.59
C LEU A 9 -0.92 -6.93 39.47
N PRO A 10 -1.45 -6.90 38.33
CA PRO A 10 -0.71 -6.98 37.10
C PRO A 10 0.06 -5.73 36.74
N ALA A 11 0.49 -4.96 37.69
CA ALA A 11 1.44 -3.91 37.38
C ALA A 11 2.67 -4.47 36.69
N GLU A 12 3.05 -5.67 37.10
CA GLU A 12 4.13 -6.39 36.43
C GLU A 12 3.72 -6.98 35.08
N MET A 13 2.45 -7.31 34.95
CA MET A 13 1.92 -7.86 33.73
C MET A 13 1.53 -6.80 32.70
N THR A 14 1.35 -5.58 33.15
CA THR A 14 0.99 -4.47 32.28
C THR A 14 2.19 -3.78 31.68
N GLN A 15 3.37 -4.03 32.17
CA GLN A 15 4.58 -3.52 31.60
C GLN A 15 5.02 -4.44 30.47
N PRO A 16 4.92 -4.01 29.25
CA PRO A 16 5.52 -4.74 28.15
C PRO A 16 7.03 -4.72 28.34
N PRO A 17 7.64 -5.87 28.49
CA PRO A 17 9.04 -5.96 28.93
C PRO A 17 10.04 -5.56 27.88
N VAL A 18 9.63 -5.19 26.73
CA VAL A 18 10.52 -5.22 25.57
C VAL A 18 10.76 -3.87 24.95
N LEU A 19 10.12 -2.87 25.50
CA LEU A 19 10.17 -1.55 24.89
C LEU A 19 11.54 -0.91 24.94
N ASP A 20 12.35 -1.36 25.86
CA ASP A 20 13.64 -0.74 26.09
C ASP A 20 14.68 -1.11 25.07
N HIS A 21 14.47 -2.22 24.40
CA HIS A 21 15.31 -2.59 23.29
C HIS A 21 14.86 -1.92 22.04
N ALA A 22 13.83 -1.15 22.26
CA ALA A 22 13.27 -0.46 21.18
C ALA A 22 14.37 0.30 20.48
N MET A 23 14.31 0.11 19.34
CA MET A 23 14.87 0.80 18.26
C MET A 23 15.18 2.22 18.60
N PRO A 24 16.31 2.69 18.19
CA PRO A 24 16.58 4.11 18.23
C PRO A 24 15.38 4.83 17.65
N ALA A 25 14.90 5.80 18.39
CA ALA A 25 13.83 6.67 17.97
C ALA A 25 14.23 7.47 16.74
N GLY A 26 14.30 6.78 15.62
CA GLY A 26 14.32 7.42 14.33
C GLY A 26 12.92 7.83 13.92
N PRO A 27 12.73 8.86 13.10
CA PRO A 27 11.42 9.15 12.54
C PRO A 27 10.94 7.90 11.81
N VAL A 28 9.87 7.32 12.32
CA VAL A 28 9.18 6.23 11.63
C VAL A 28 8.60 6.85 10.36
N GLN A 29 9.17 6.51 9.24
CA GLN A 29 8.60 6.95 7.98
C GLN A 29 7.20 6.36 7.85
N PRO A 30 6.21 7.18 7.55
CA PRO A 30 4.85 6.68 7.38
C PRO A 30 4.86 5.61 6.29
N ARG A 31 4.30 4.46 6.61
CA ARG A 31 4.09 3.41 5.63
C ARG A 31 3.04 3.87 4.65
N TYR A 32 3.32 3.73 3.38
CA TYR A 32 2.34 4.06 2.38
C TYR A 32 2.02 2.87 1.48
N ALA A 33 0.80 2.86 1.02
CA ALA A 33 0.31 1.96 -0.01
C ALA A 33 0.32 2.68 -1.35
N LEU A 34 0.92 2.07 -2.34
CA LEU A 34 0.91 2.57 -3.70
C LEU A 34 -0.12 1.81 -4.52
N LEU A 35 -1.07 2.51 -5.09
CA LEU A 35 -2.11 1.93 -5.94
C LEU A 35 -1.81 2.29 -7.39
N ILE A 36 -1.70 1.28 -8.23
CA ILE A 36 -1.29 1.45 -9.63
C ILE A 36 -2.39 1.02 -10.58
N ASN A 37 -2.74 1.90 -11.50
CA ASN A 37 -3.51 1.58 -12.69
C ASN A 37 -2.52 1.36 -13.85
N PRO A 38 -2.33 0.12 -14.32
CA PRO A 38 -1.37 -0.17 -15.37
C PRO A 38 -1.74 0.44 -16.70
N PHE A 39 -0.73 0.66 -17.52
CA PHE A 39 -0.93 1.10 -18.88
C PHE A 39 -1.68 0.04 -19.70
N TYR A 40 -2.64 0.50 -20.45
CA TYR A 40 -3.32 -0.29 -21.46
C TYR A 40 -3.33 0.46 -22.81
N PRO A 41 -3.00 -0.24 -23.90
CA PRO A 41 -3.04 0.39 -25.21
C PRO A 41 -4.46 0.75 -25.57
N LYS A 42 -4.64 1.94 -26.10
CA LYS A 42 -5.94 2.35 -26.66
C LYS A 42 -6.21 1.56 -27.94
N ASP A 43 -7.36 0.96 -28.01
CA ASP A 43 -7.82 0.34 -29.23
C ASP A 43 -8.30 1.43 -30.20
N PRO A 44 -7.64 1.62 -31.35
CA PRO A 44 -8.04 2.63 -32.33
C PRO A 44 -9.41 2.37 -32.92
N HIS A 45 -9.92 1.14 -32.83
CA HIS A 45 -11.24 0.74 -33.30
C HIS A 45 -12.29 0.71 -32.20
N ALA A 46 -11.92 1.12 -31.00
CA ALA A 46 -12.86 1.14 -29.87
C ALA A 46 -13.98 2.15 -30.12
N SER A 47 -15.18 1.73 -29.83
CA SER A 47 -16.35 2.60 -29.89
C SER A 47 -16.23 3.78 -28.93
N PHE A 48 -16.93 4.84 -29.26
CA PHE A 48 -17.00 6.06 -28.47
C PHE A 48 -17.22 5.76 -26.99
N GLY A 49 -16.41 6.34 -26.12
CA GLY A 49 -16.49 6.12 -24.68
C GLY A 49 -15.41 5.23 -24.10
N LYS A 50 -14.75 4.39 -24.89
CA LYS A 50 -13.64 3.55 -24.40
C LYS A 50 -12.32 4.29 -24.23
N HIS A 51 -12.28 5.53 -24.59
CA HIS A 51 -11.12 6.41 -24.42
C HIS A 51 -11.22 7.30 -23.19
N VAL A 52 -12.29 7.18 -22.43
CA VAL A 52 -12.42 7.95 -21.19
C VAL A 52 -11.55 7.30 -20.12
N LEU A 53 -10.53 8.01 -19.73
CA LEU A 53 -9.67 7.61 -18.62
C LEU A 53 -10.41 7.95 -17.32
N THR A 54 -11.06 6.95 -16.76
CA THR A 54 -11.67 7.09 -15.44
C THR A 54 -10.81 6.35 -14.41
N PRO A 55 -10.60 6.93 -13.25
CA PRO A 55 -9.98 6.20 -12.15
C PRO A 55 -10.75 4.91 -11.91
N THR A 56 -10.06 3.82 -11.73
CA THR A 56 -10.73 2.54 -11.49
C THR A 56 -11.42 2.57 -10.13
N LEU A 57 -12.70 2.25 -10.12
CA LEU A 57 -13.48 2.20 -8.87
C LEU A 57 -12.86 1.23 -7.86
N ALA A 58 -12.22 0.17 -8.32
CA ALA A 58 -11.51 -0.78 -7.48
C ALA A 58 -10.42 -0.10 -6.64
N LEU A 59 -9.57 0.72 -7.25
CA LEU A 59 -8.50 1.40 -6.54
C LEU A 59 -9.01 2.51 -5.63
N THR A 60 -10.00 3.26 -6.06
CA THR A 60 -10.59 4.32 -5.22
C THR A 60 -11.32 3.73 -4.02
N SER A 61 -12.01 2.61 -4.20
CA SER A 61 -12.64 1.88 -3.09
C SER A 61 -11.61 1.34 -2.10
N PHE A 62 -10.52 0.80 -2.60
CA PHE A 62 -9.42 0.34 -1.76
C PHE A 62 -8.81 1.49 -0.96
N ALA A 63 -8.56 2.62 -1.63
CA ALA A 63 -8.04 3.81 -0.96
C ALA A 63 -8.97 4.29 0.15
N ALA A 64 -10.26 4.32 -0.13
CA ALA A 64 -11.27 4.75 0.85
C ALA A 64 -11.37 3.81 2.05
N ALA A 65 -11.12 2.52 1.84
CA ALA A 65 -11.16 1.51 2.91
C ALA A 65 -9.85 1.43 3.72
N THR A 66 -8.81 2.11 3.28
CA THR A 66 -7.50 2.07 3.94
C THR A 66 -7.49 2.96 5.17
N PRO A 67 -7.28 2.40 6.37
CA PRO A 67 -7.37 3.18 7.61
C PRO A 67 -6.10 4.01 7.87
N ALA A 68 -6.24 5.06 8.67
CA ALA A 68 -5.08 5.74 9.23
C ALA A 68 -4.26 4.75 10.10
N PRO A 69 -2.94 4.89 10.21
CA PRO A 69 -2.11 5.97 9.71
C PRO A 69 -1.51 5.72 8.30
N TRP A 70 -2.08 4.85 7.53
CA TRP A 70 -1.58 4.56 6.20
C TRP A 70 -1.78 5.75 5.27
N GLU A 71 -0.74 6.14 4.57
CA GLU A 71 -0.83 7.05 3.43
C GLU A 71 -1.12 6.25 2.18
N VAL A 72 -2.02 6.73 1.34
CA VAL A 72 -2.32 6.12 0.05
C VAL A 72 -1.87 7.04 -1.06
N ARG A 73 -1.07 6.50 -1.97
CA ARG A 73 -0.64 7.19 -3.20
C ARG A 73 -1.20 6.46 -4.41
N TYR A 74 -1.58 7.22 -5.39
CA TYR A 74 -2.14 6.69 -6.62
C TYR A 74 -1.23 7.00 -7.80
N TRP A 75 -1.04 6.03 -8.65
CA TRP A 75 -0.28 6.18 -9.89
C TRP A 75 -1.04 5.58 -11.06
N ASP A 76 -1.25 6.37 -12.10
CA ASP A 76 -1.90 5.94 -13.32
C ASP A 76 -0.93 6.05 -14.50
N GLU A 77 -0.53 4.91 -15.04
CA GLU A 77 0.40 4.87 -16.18
C GLU A 77 -0.23 5.40 -17.48
N ASN A 78 -1.53 5.61 -17.50
CA ASN A 78 -2.23 6.18 -18.65
C ASN A 78 -2.28 7.71 -18.62
N LEU A 79 -2.00 8.30 -17.48
CA LEU A 79 -2.05 9.73 -17.24
C LEU A 79 -0.69 10.33 -16.96
N LEU A 80 0.19 9.55 -16.38
CA LEU A 80 1.48 10.00 -15.89
C LEU A 80 2.61 9.36 -16.69
N ASP A 81 3.58 10.17 -17.04
CA ASP A 81 4.78 9.70 -17.71
C ASP A 81 5.80 9.17 -16.69
N GLY A 82 6.62 8.23 -17.16
CA GLY A 82 7.69 7.67 -16.37
C GLY A 82 7.33 6.38 -15.65
N ARG A 83 8.11 6.07 -14.62
CA ARG A 83 7.92 4.86 -13.82
C ARG A 83 7.16 5.17 -12.55
N PRO A 84 6.36 4.21 -12.06
CA PRO A 84 5.76 4.35 -10.74
C PRO A 84 6.84 4.56 -9.68
N PRO A 85 6.56 5.36 -8.64
CA PRO A 85 7.53 5.65 -7.60
C PRO A 85 7.89 4.40 -6.80
N PHE A 86 9.16 4.31 -6.40
CA PHE A 86 9.62 3.25 -5.52
C PHE A 86 10.53 3.73 -4.38
N ALA A 87 10.84 4.99 -4.36
CA ALA A 87 11.65 5.63 -3.32
C ALA A 87 10.88 6.78 -2.67
N PRO A 88 10.56 6.70 -1.37
CA PRO A 88 10.75 5.55 -0.50
C PRO A 88 9.94 4.34 -0.95
N MET A 89 10.41 3.13 -0.59
CA MET A 89 9.75 1.89 -0.98
C MET A 89 8.33 1.83 -0.41
N PRO A 90 7.31 1.59 -1.24
CA PRO A 90 5.97 1.34 -0.73
C PRO A 90 5.93 0.06 0.11
N ALA A 91 5.20 0.08 1.20
CA ALA A 91 5.03 -1.09 2.04
C ALA A 91 4.04 -2.10 1.44
N VAL A 92 3.11 -1.59 0.65
CA VAL A 92 2.13 -2.39 -0.09
C VAL A 92 1.95 -1.77 -1.46
N VAL A 93 1.86 -2.61 -2.47
CA VAL A 93 1.52 -2.19 -3.84
C VAL A 93 0.25 -2.90 -4.29
N GLY A 94 -0.78 -2.13 -4.54
CA GLY A 94 -2.03 -2.61 -5.12
C GLY A 94 -2.07 -2.30 -6.62
N ILE A 95 -2.29 -3.32 -7.42
CA ILE A 95 -2.30 -3.18 -8.89
C ILE A 95 -3.63 -3.71 -9.41
N THR A 96 -4.33 -2.91 -10.20
CA THR A 96 -5.52 -3.42 -10.89
C THR A 96 -5.12 -4.35 -12.01
N VAL A 97 -5.90 -5.41 -12.19
CA VAL A 97 -5.66 -6.39 -13.25
C VAL A 97 -6.92 -6.57 -14.07
N HIS A 98 -6.78 -6.40 -15.36
CA HIS A 98 -7.78 -6.72 -16.34
C HIS A 98 -7.12 -7.50 -17.48
N LEU A 99 -7.87 -8.32 -18.19
CA LEU A 99 -7.31 -9.16 -19.25
C LEU A 99 -6.48 -8.39 -20.27
N THR A 100 -6.90 -7.19 -20.62
CA THR A 100 -6.22 -6.37 -21.63
C THR A 100 -4.85 -5.85 -21.20
N PHE A 101 -4.59 -5.79 -19.91
CA PHE A 101 -3.30 -5.31 -19.37
C PHE A 101 -2.72 -6.21 -18.27
N ALA A 102 -3.18 -7.45 -18.21
CA ALA A 102 -2.70 -8.41 -17.23
C ALA A 102 -1.17 -8.59 -17.28
N ARG A 103 -0.60 -8.64 -18.49
CA ARG A 103 0.83 -8.74 -18.67
C ARG A 103 1.58 -7.59 -17.98
N ARG A 104 1.13 -6.35 -18.21
CA ARG A 104 1.73 -5.18 -17.59
C ARG A 104 1.61 -5.20 -16.08
N ALA A 105 0.46 -5.61 -15.56
CA ALA A 105 0.23 -5.75 -14.14
C ALA A 105 1.19 -6.76 -13.49
N PHE A 106 1.43 -7.90 -14.13
CA PHE A 106 2.38 -8.90 -13.65
C PHE A 106 3.83 -8.41 -13.71
N GLU A 107 4.21 -7.70 -14.75
CA GLU A 107 5.54 -7.09 -14.87
C GLU A 107 5.80 -6.12 -13.70
N LEU A 108 4.82 -5.27 -13.39
CA LEU A 108 4.90 -4.35 -12.26
C LEU A 108 4.99 -5.08 -10.93
N ALA A 109 4.14 -6.08 -10.73
CA ALA A 109 4.15 -6.87 -9.49
C ALA A 109 5.49 -7.57 -9.27
N GLN A 110 6.04 -8.16 -10.32
CA GLN A 110 7.33 -8.81 -10.26
C GLN A 110 8.47 -7.81 -9.99
N TRP A 111 8.39 -6.65 -10.61
CA TRP A 111 9.37 -5.59 -10.42
C TRP A 111 9.42 -5.09 -8.97
N TYR A 112 8.26 -4.85 -8.34
CA TYR A 112 8.20 -4.44 -6.94
C TYR A 112 8.64 -5.55 -5.98
N ARG A 113 8.20 -6.79 -6.20
CA ARG A 113 8.62 -7.94 -5.39
C ARG A 113 10.13 -8.14 -5.40
N SER A 114 10.76 -8.01 -6.55
CA SER A 114 12.22 -8.16 -6.66
C SER A 114 12.99 -7.10 -5.87
N ARG A 115 12.33 -6.03 -5.45
CA ARG A 115 12.90 -4.92 -4.69
C ARG A 115 12.44 -4.86 -3.24
N GLY A 116 11.64 -5.82 -2.80
CA GLY A 116 11.29 -5.99 -1.39
C GLY A 116 9.97 -5.36 -0.95
N SER A 117 9.10 -5.02 -1.89
CA SER A 117 7.73 -4.59 -1.57
C SER A 117 6.75 -5.75 -1.62
#